data_b6e76fc88db99ee42daa32712bfe926c
#
_entry.id   b6e76fc88db99ee42daa32712bfe926c
#
_cell.length_a   1.000
_cell.length_b   1.000
_cell.length_c   1.000
_cell.angle_alpha   90.00
_cell.angle_beta   90.00
_cell.angle_gamma   90.00
#
_symmetry.space_group_name_H-M   'P 1'
#
loop_
_entity.id
_entity.type
_entity.pdbx_description
1 polymer ?
#
loop_
_entity_poly.entity_id
_entity_poly.type
_entity_poly.pdbx_seq_one_letter_code
_entity_poly.pdbx_strand_id
1 'polypeptide(L)'
;MNKETLSTSEKDLPKHRNALEEKYQEHEEKEPLNPDNIQDQISQLPMPSGWRLLVLPFTPKEKTKGGILIAQESLDKLRVATNCGYVLKMGPLAYSDREKFTTGPWCKKGDWVVFARYAGSRLPIEGGEVRLLNDDEVLGTIKDPESVLHHI
;
A
#
# COMPACT_ATOMS: atom_id res chain seq x y z
N MET A 1 35.38 39.29 -0.40
CA MET A 1 33.93 39.17 -0.59
C MET A 1 33.56 37.97 -1.44
N ASN A 2 34.17 37.82 -2.57
CA ASN A 2 33.89 36.67 -3.43
C ASN A 2 34.28 35.33 -2.80
N LYS A 3 35.28 35.31 -1.94
CA LYS A 3 35.73 34.11 -1.24
C LYS A 3 34.71 33.62 -0.24
N GLU A 4 34.02 34.51 0.44
CA GLU A 4 32.95 34.12 1.40
C GLU A 4 31.73 33.54 0.69
N THR A 5 31.36 34.13 -0.43
CA THR A 5 30.26 33.64 -1.25
C THR A 5 30.57 32.25 -1.84
N LEU A 6 31.79 32.06 -2.34
CA LEU A 6 32.24 30.76 -2.86
C LEU A 6 32.32 29.72 -1.75
N SER A 7 32.81 30.10 -0.58
CA SER A 7 32.88 29.22 0.58
C SER A 7 31.51 28.78 1.03
N THR A 8 30.54 29.66 1.01
CA THR A 8 29.16 29.35 1.34
C THR A 8 28.54 28.38 0.32
N SER A 9 28.79 28.62 -0.96
CA SER A 9 28.31 27.73 -2.02
C SER A 9 28.92 26.34 -1.92
N GLU A 10 30.21 26.26 -1.62
CA GLU A 10 30.88 24.97 -1.44
C GLU A 10 30.36 24.21 -0.24
N LYS A 11 29.99 24.90 0.82
CA LYS A 11 29.39 24.27 2.00
C LYS A 11 27.96 23.80 1.74
N ASP A 12 27.20 24.55 0.95
CA ASP A 12 25.82 24.21 0.64
C ASP A 12 25.69 22.99 -0.30
N LEU A 13 26.63 22.87 -1.26
CA LEU A 13 26.63 21.75 -2.19
C LEU A 13 26.74 20.38 -1.51
N PRO A 14 27.68 20.15 -0.57
CA PRO A 14 27.71 18.88 0.17
C PRO A 14 26.45 18.60 0.98
N LYS A 15 25.90 19.63 1.64
CA LYS A 15 24.65 19.47 2.40
C LYS A 15 23.50 19.07 1.50
N HIS A 16 23.41 19.64 0.33
CA HIS A 16 22.36 19.34 -0.62
C HIS A 16 22.48 17.90 -1.15
N ARG A 17 23.69 17.45 -1.43
CA ARG A 17 23.95 16.07 -1.85
C ARG A 17 23.59 15.08 -0.74
N ASN A 18 23.97 15.38 0.49
CA ASN A 18 23.69 14.54 1.64
C ASN A 18 22.19 14.41 1.86
N ALA A 19 21.43 15.49 1.70
CA ALA A 19 19.98 15.46 1.83
C ALA A 19 19.33 14.57 0.76
N LEU A 20 19.83 14.62 -0.47
CA LEU A 20 19.33 13.77 -1.55
C LEU A 20 19.72 12.32 -1.32
N GLU A 21 20.93 12.05 -0.88
CA GLU A 21 21.39 10.70 -0.55
C GLU A 21 20.59 10.12 0.61
N GLU A 22 20.34 10.91 1.64
CA GLU A 22 19.49 10.49 2.76
C GLU A 22 18.08 10.17 2.32
N LYS A 23 17.48 10.97 1.46
CA LYS A 23 16.16 10.70 0.89
C LYS A 23 16.15 9.41 0.07
N TYR A 24 17.19 9.18 -0.71
CA TYR A 24 17.32 7.95 -1.46
C TYR A 24 17.48 6.74 -0.56
N GLN A 25 18.31 6.85 0.47
CA GLN A 25 18.50 5.78 1.45
C GLN A 25 17.22 5.52 2.24
N GLU A 26 16.53 6.56 2.70
CA GLU A 26 15.25 6.42 3.38
C GLU A 26 14.22 5.74 2.49
N HIS A 27 14.18 6.09 1.22
CA HIS A 27 13.27 5.48 0.27
C HIS A 27 13.62 4.01 0.02
N GLU A 28 14.91 3.68 -0.03
CA GLU A 28 15.37 2.30 -0.18
C GLU A 28 15.19 1.45 1.07
N GLU A 29 15.36 2.05 2.25
CA GLU A 29 15.26 1.37 3.54
C GLU A 29 13.82 1.25 4.03
N LYS A 30 12.93 2.14 3.60
CA LYS A 30 11.52 2.09 4.01
C LYS A 30 10.82 0.90 3.36
N GLU A 31 10.36 0.01 4.20
CA GLU A 31 9.48 -1.04 3.75
C GLU A 31 8.15 -0.45 3.30
N PRO A 32 7.53 -1.01 2.26
CA PRO A 32 6.18 -0.62 1.90
C PRO A 32 5.23 -0.89 3.05
N LEU A 33 4.11 -0.17 3.09
CA LEU A 33 3.08 -0.42 4.09
C LEU A 33 2.62 -1.87 4.02
N ASN A 34 2.51 -2.49 5.17
CA ASN A 34 2.08 -3.87 5.32
C ASN A 34 1.20 -4.00 6.57
N PRO A 35 0.55 -5.15 6.78
CA PRO A 35 -0.33 -5.30 7.94
C PRO A 35 0.33 -5.08 9.30
N ASP A 36 1.64 -5.28 9.40
CA ASP A 36 2.36 -5.09 10.66
C ASP A 36 2.68 -3.62 10.91
N ASN A 37 3.27 -2.92 9.93
CA ASN A 37 3.69 -1.54 10.13
C ASN A 37 2.54 -0.53 10.07
N ILE A 38 1.42 -0.86 9.42
CA ILE A 38 0.25 0.03 9.37
C ILE A 38 -0.39 0.22 10.75
N GLN A 39 -0.15 -0.68 11.68
CA GLN A 39 -0.74 -0.61 13.02
C GLN A 39 -0.39 0.69 13.74
N ASP A 40 0.77 1.28 13.46
CA ASP A 40 1.21 2.53 14.10
C ASP A 40 0.30 3.71 13.75
N GLN A 41 -0.37 3.68 12.60
CA GLN A 41 -1.24 4.77 12.17
C GLN A 41 -2.70 4.37 11.98
N ILE A 42 -3.06 3.13 12.31
CA ILE A 42 -4.40 2.62 12.02
C ILE A 42 -5.50 3.42 12.73
N SER A 43 -5.22 3.93 13.93
CA SER A 43 -6.19 4.75 14.67
C SER A 43 -6.50 6.09 13.99
N GLN A 44 -5.58 6.58 13.16
CA GLN A 44 -5.73 7.83 12.44
C GLN A 44 -6.41 7.66 11.08
N LEU A 45 -6.56 6.41 10.63
CA LEU A 45 -7.20 6.13 9.36
C LEU A 45 -8.72 6.25 9.47
N PRO A 46 -9.40 6.59 8.37
CA PRO A 46 -10.84 6.76 8.42
C PRO A 46 -11.56 5.47 8.79
N MET A 47 -12.66 5.59 9.50
CA MET A 47 -13.59 4.49 9.70
C MET A 47 -14.55 4.47 8.52
N PRO A 48 -14.61 3.37 7.77
CA PRO A 48 -15.53 3.31 6.62
C PRO A 48 -16.98 3.46 7.09
N SER A 49 -17.77 4.17 6.30
CA SER A 49 -19.19 4.35 6.60
C SER A 49 -20.03 3.32 5.84
N GLY A 50 -21.20 3.00 6.41
CA GLY A 50 -22.18 2.14 5.76
C GLY A 50 -21.60 0.77 5.42
N TRP A 51 -21.69 0.40 4.15
CA TRP A 51 -21.28 -0.91 3.65
C TRP A 51 -19.83 -1.00 3.20
N ARG A 52 -19.03 0.02 3.47
CA ARG A 52 -17.67 0.11 2.94
C ARG A 52 -16.64 -0.60 3.80
N LEU A 53 -15.55 -0.96 3.16
CA LEU A 53 -14.37 -1.56 3.80
C LEU A 53 -13.17 -0.66 3.55
N LEU A 54 -12.27 -0.62 4.51
CA LEU A 54 -10.97 0.04 4.35
C LEU A 54 -9.92 -1.05 4.14
N VAL A 55 -9.26 -1.02 3.01
CA VAL A 55 -8.24 -2.02 2.67
C VAL A 55 -6.90 -1.36 2.40
N LEU A 56 -5.84 -2.06 2.76
CA LEU A 56 -4.47 -1.68 2.46
C LEU A 56 -4.02 -2.48 1.23
N PRO A 57 -3.83 -1.83 0.07
CA PRO A 57 -3.36 -2.55 -1.11
C PRO A 57 -2.02 -3.21 -0.86
N PHE A 58 -1.86 -4.40 -1.38
CA PHE A 58 -0.59 -5.12 -1.28
C PHE A 58 0.46 -4.46 -2.17
N THR A 59 1.61 -4.16 -1.59
CA THR A 59 2.76 -3.61 -2.31
C THR A 59 3.92 -4.56 -2.13
N PRO A 60 4.32 -5.29 -3.18
CA PRO A 60 5.48 -6.17 -3.09
C PRO A 60 6.76 -5.36 -2.98
N LYS A 61 7.80 -5.99 -2.47
CA LYS A 61 9.11 -5.36 -2.35
C LYS A 61 9.67 -5.11 -3.76
N GLU A 62 10.15 -3.90 -3.99
CA GLU A 62 10.68 -3.49 -5.29
C GLU A 62 12.05 -4.09 -5.61
N LYS A 63 12.74 -4.65 -4.61
CA LYS A 63 14.08 -5.18 -4.78
C LYS A 63 14.14 -6.66 -4.50
N THR A 64 14.87 -7.39 -5.34
CA THR A 64 15.28 -8.76 -5.06
C THR A 64 16.31 -8.76 -3.93
N LYS A 65 16.59 -9.94 -3.37
CA LYS A 65 17.57 -10.10 -2.29
C LYS A 65 18.97 -9.55 -2.61
N GLY A 66 19.29 -9.31 -3.87
CA GLY A 66 20.58 -8.74 -4.28
C GLY A 66 20.58 -7.26 -4.58
N GLY A 67 19.49 -6.55 -4.35
CA GLY A 67 19.38 -5.13 -4.65
C GLY A 67 19.30 -4.81 -6.14
N ILE A 68 19.02 -5.80 -6.97
CA ILE A 68 18.93 -5.66 -8.42
C ILE A 68 17.56 -5.06 -8.79
N LEU A 69 17.58 -4.12 -9.73
CA LEU A 69 16.35 -3.52 -10.25
C LEU A 69 15.44 -4.58 -10.86
N ILE A 70 14.15 -4.41 -10.63
CA ILE A 70 13.12 -5.35 -11.05
C ILE A 70 12.97 -5.34 -12.58
N ALA A 71 12.95 -6.52 -13.18
CA ALA A 71 12.71 -6.69 -14.60
C ALA A 71 11.28 -6.31 -14.98
N GLN A 72 11.03 -6.07 -16.27
CA GLN A 72 9.71 -5.69 -16.79
C GLN A 72 8.62 -6.70 -16.42
N GLU A 73 8.94 -7.98 -16.44
CA GLU A 73 8.00 -9.03 -16.02
C GLU A 73 7.54 -8.85 -14.58
N SER A 74 8.48 -8.45 -13.71
CA SER A 74 8.17 -8.21 -12.30
C SER A 74 7.32 -6.98 -12.11
N LEU A 75 7.46 -5.96 -12.96
CA LEU A 75 6.58 -4.79 -12.95
C LEU A 75 5.14 -5.16 -13.31
N ASP A 76 4.96 -6.08 -14.25
CA ASP A 76 3.62 -6.57 -14.60
C ASP A 76 3.00 -7.35 -13.44
N LYS A 77 3.80 -8.14 -12.74
CA LYS A 77 3.38 -8.83 -11.51
C LYS A 77 2.98 -7.83 -10.43
N LEU A 78 3.73 -6.72 -10.29
CA LEU A 78 3.39 -5.64 -9.37
C LEU A 78 2.01 -5.05 -9.66
N ARG A 79 1.69 -4.88 -10.92
CA ARG A 79 0.38 -4.34 -11.33
C ARG A 79 -0.77 -5.26 -10.93
N VAL A 80 -0.57 -6.56 -11.08
CA VAL A 80 -1.56 -7.57 -10.67
C VAL A 80 -1.69 -7.57 -9.16
N ALA A 81 -0.58 -7.46 -8.45
CA ALA A 81 -0.57 -7.46 -6.99
C ALA A 81 -1.34 -6.26 -6.39
N THR A 82 -1.45 -5.14 -7.12
CA THR A 82 -2.24 -4.01 -6.64
C THR A 82 -3.73 -4.29 -6.58
N ASN A 83 -4.18 -5.41 -7.11
CA ASN A 83 -5.57 -5.84 -7.03
C ASN A 83 -5.87 -6.63 -5.75
N CYS A 84 -4.90 -6.79 -4.87
CA CYS A 84 -5.06 -7.47 -3.60
C CYS A 84 -4.91 -6.48 -2.46
N GLY A 85 -5.65 -6.66 -1.40
CA GLY A 85 -5.55 -5.77 -0.24
C GLY A 85 -5.91 -6.48 1.05
N TYR A 86 -5.38 -5.93 2.14
CA TYR A 86 -5.63 -6.41 3.50
C TYR A 86 -6.76 -5.60 4.13
N VAL A 87 -7.77 -6.26 4.66
CA VAL A 87 -8.93 -5.59 5.27
C VAL A 87 -8.54 -5.04 6.63
N LEU A 88 -8.45 -3.71 6.72
CA LEU A 88 -8.09 -3.00 7.95
C LEU A 88 -9.28 -2.71 8.83
N LYS A 89 -10.38 -2.25 8.24
CA LYS A 89 -11.60 -1.85 8.96
C LYS A 89 -12.82 -2.19 8.11
N MET A 90 -13.93 -2.45 8.78
CA MET A 90 -15.21 -2.70 8.12
C MET A 90 -16.23 -1.70 8.63
N GLY A 91 -17.03 -1.17 7.73
CA GLY A 91 -18.15 -0.29 8.10
C GLY A 91 -19.20 -1.05 8.88
N PRO A 92 -20.05 -0.31 9.63
CA PRO A 92 -21.03 -0.94 10.51
C PRO A 92 -22.09 -1.76 9.78
N LEU A 93 -22.32 -1.48 8.49
CA LEU A 93 -23.31 -2.20 7.68
C LEU A 93 -22.67 -3.15 6.66
N ALA A 94 -21.35 -3.35 6.72
CA ALA A 94 -20.67 -4.26 5.80
C ALA A 94 -21.27 -5.67 5.91
N TYR A 95 -21.70 -6.21 4.76
CA TYR A 95 -22.32 -7.55 4.63
C TYR A 95 -23.59 -7.73 5.43
N SER A 96 -24.29 -6.65 5.76
CA SER A 96 -25.55 -6.71 6.52
C SER A 96 -26.77 -7.06 5.66
N ASP A 97 -26.68 -6.88 4.34
CA ASP A 97 -27.77 -7.21 3.42
C ASP A 97 -27.85 -8.74 3.24
N ARG A 98 -28.79 -9.35 3.94
CA ARG A 98 -28.96 -10.81 3.94
C ARG A 98 -29.51 -11.37 2.64
N GLU A 99 -30.20 -10.57 1.87
CA GLU A 99 -30.69 -10.98 0.55
C GLU A 99 -29.57 -11.08 -0.46
N LYS A 100 -28.60 -10.17 -0.36
CA LYS A 100 -27.42 -10.13 -1.22
C LYS A 100 -26.33 -11.10 -0.75
N PHE A 101 -26.08 -11.13 0.55
CA PHE A 101 -25.04 -11.95 1.16
C PHE A 101 -25.65 -13.17 1.87
N THR A 102 -26.29 -14.03 1.08
CA THR A 102 -27.04 -15.18 1.58
C THR A 102 -26.17 -16.21 2.31
N THR A 103 -24.87 -16.27 1.95
CA THR A 103 -23.92 -17.18 2.59
C THR A 103 -23.16 -16.54 3.75
N GLY A 104 -23.50 -15.29 4.10
CA GLY A 104 -22.81 -14.52 5.11
C GLY A 104 -21.75 -13.59 4.53
N PRO A 105 -20.94 -12.96 5.39
CA PRO A 105 -19.89 -12.04 4.94
C PRO A 105 -18.92 -12.72 3.98
N TRP A 106 -18.52 -12.00 2.95
CA TRP A 106 -17.53 -12.48 1.98
C TRP A 106 -16.11 -12.38 2.50
N CYS A 107 -15.87 -11.51 3.46
CA CYS A 107 -14.57 -11.37 4.12
C CYS A 107 -14.76 -10.76 5.51
N LYS A 108 -13.68 -10.73 6.26
CA LYS A 108 -13.64 -10.12 7.59
C LYS A 108 -12.35 -9.33 7.75
N LYS A 109 -12.27 -8.52 8.79
CA LYS A 109 -11.07 -7.81 9.17
C LYS A 109 -9.91 -8.80 9.32
N GLY A 110 -8.79 -8.48 8.69
CA GLY A 110 -7.60 -9.34 8.70
C GLY A 110 -7.49 -10.28 7.51
N ASP A 111 -8.49 -10.32 6.64
CA ASP A 111 -8.42 -11.13 5.43
C ASP A 111 -7.71 -10.37 4.31
N TRP A 112 -7.04 -11.12 3.44
CA TRP A 112 -6.57 -10.62 2.16
C TRP A 112 -7.66 -10.84 1.13
N VAL A 113 -8.02 -9.76 0.44
CA VAL A 113 -9.10 -9.78 -0.56
C VAL A 113 -8.58 -9.39 -1.92
N VAL A 114 -9.30 -9.83 -2.94
CA VAL A 114 -9.05 -9.49 -4.34
C VAL A 114 -10.18 -8.57 -4.79
N PHE A 115 -9.83 -7.52 -5.51
CA PHE A 115 -10.80 -6.56 -6.05
C PHE A 115 -10.33 -6.09 -7.42
N ALA A 116 -11.24 -5.50 -8.19
CA ALA A 116 -10.90 -4.97 -9.51
C ALA A 116 -9.93 -3.78 -9.37
N ARG A 117 -9.02 -3.66 -10.33
CA ARG A 117 -7.97 -2.63 -10.32
C ARG A 117 -8.47 -1.22 -10.01
N TYR A 118 -9.62 -0.87 -10.53
CA TYR A 118 -10.18 0.48 -10.39
C TYR A 118 -11.33 0.55 -9.40
N ALA A 119 -11.56 -0.52 -8.63
CA ALA A 119 -12.60 -0.52 -7.61
C ALA A 119 -12.25 0.42 -6.46
N GLY A 120 -13.29 1.06 -5.91
CA GLY A 120 -13.17 1.87 -4.74
C GLY A 120 -12.51 3.22 -4.94
N SER A 121 -12.34 3.92 -3.84
CA SER A 121 -11.71 5.24 -3.81
C SER A 121 -10.34 5.12 -3.14
N ARG A 122 -9.33 5.71 -3.78
CA ARG A 122 -7.97 5.74 -3.25
C ARG A 122 -7.80 6.92 -2.32
N LEU A 123 -7.19 6.68 -1.18
CA LEU A 123 -6.88 7.71 -0.20
C LEU A 123 -5.38 7.66 0.08
N PRO A 124 -4.62 8.71 -0.32
CA PRO A 124 -3.20 8.76 0.01
C PRO A 124 -3.01 8.96 1.51
N ILE A 125 -2.06 8.24 2.07
CA ILE A 125 -1.67 8.33 3.46
C ILE A 125 -0.14 8.38 3.56
N GLU A 126 0.38 8.61 4.74
CA GLU A 126 1.82 8.57 4.94
C GLU A 126 2.37 7.18 4.62
N GLY A 127 3.31 7.13 3.68
CA GLY A 127 3.97 5.90 3.28
C GLY A 127 3.27 5.10 2.19
N GLY A 128 2.10 5.54 1.71
CA GLY A 128 1.39 4.82 0.65
C GLY A 128 -0.03 5.28 0.46
N GLU A 129 -0.91 4.33 0.26
CA GLU A 129 -2.35 4.61 0.11
C GLU A 129 -3.18 3.50 0.72
N VAL A 130 -4.41 3.85 1.08
CA VAL A 130 -5.45 2.89 1.42
C VAL A 130 -6.59 3.05 0.43
N ARG A 131 -7.50 2.09 0.41
CA ARG A 131 -8.61 2.11 -0.53
C ARG A 131 -9.91 1.81 0.21
N LEU A 132 -10.95 2.58 -0.12
CA LEU A 132 -12.28 2.35 0.40
C LEU A 132 -13.11 1.62 -0.66
N LEU A 133 -13.54 0.41 -0.33
CA LEU A 133 -14.32 -0.44 -1.23
C LEU A 133 -15.74 -0.58 -0.70
N ASN A 134 -16.71 -0.74 -1.58
CA ASN A 134 -18.00 -1.27 -1.17
C ASN A 134 -17.85 -2.76 -0.87
N ASP A 135 -18.69 -3.30 0.00
CA ASP A 135 -18.61 -4.70 0.40
C ASP A 135 -18.77 -5.68 -0.77
N ASP A 136 -19.57 -5.32 -1.77
CA ASP A 136 -19.78 -6.14 -2.98
C ASP A 136 -18.67 -5.99 -4.04
N GLU A 137 -17.70 -5.13 -3.81
CA GLU A 137 -16.55 -4.99 -4.71
C GLU A 137 -15.45 -6.02 -4.44
N VAL A 138 -15.58 -6.79 -3.39
CA VAL A 138 -14.67 -7.90 -3.09
C VAL A 138 -14.97 -9.06 -4.03
N LEU A 139 -13.98 -9.44 -4.83
CA LEU A 139 -14.12 -10.52 -5.81
C LEU A 139 -13.79 -11.89 -5.21
N GLY A 140 -12.98 -11.93 -4.18
CA GLY A 140 -12.57 -13.15 -3.53
C GLY A 140 -11.60 -12.91 -2.40
N THR A 141 -11.20 -13.97 -1.74
CA THR A 141 -10.18 -13.92 -0.67
C THR A 141 -9.01 -14.82 -1.06
N ILE A 142 -7.83 -14.44 -0.57
CA ILE A 142 -6.61 -15.24 -0.77
C ILE A 142 -5.88 -15.35 0.56
N LYS A 143 -5.09 -16.41 0.73
CA LYS A 143 -4.34 -16.61 1.97
C LYS A 143 -3.09 -15.74 1.99
N ASP A 144 -2.38 -15.68 0.87
CA ASP A 144 -1.11 -14.97 0.75
C ASP A 144 -1.03 -14.29 -0.61
N PRO A 145 -1.00 -12.95 -0.66
CA PRO A 145 -0.90 -12.24 -1.94
C PRO A 145 0.40 -12.52 -2.69
N GLU A 146 1.48 -12.87 -1.99
CA GLU A 146 2.73 -13.23 -2.65
C GLU A 146 2.61 -14.50 -3.48
N SER A 147 1.73 -15.43 -3.07
CA SER A 147 1.54 -16.66 -3.82
C SER A 147 0.98 -16.44 -5.22
N VAL A 148 0.21 -15.38 -5.40
CA VAL A 148 -0.33 -15.00 -6.71
C VAL A 148 0.79 -14.52 -7.63
N LEU A 149 1.79 -13.84 -7.09
CA LEU A 149 2.95 -13.37 -7.85
C LEU A 149 3.80 -14.51 -8.39
N HIS A 150 3.87 -15.63 -7.68
CA HIS A 150 4.67 -16.78 -8.09
C HIS A 150 4.04 -17.56 -9.25
N HIS A 151 2.75 -17.41 -9.48
CA HIS A 151 2.02 -18.12 -10.51
C HIS A 151 1.75 -17.30 -11.78
N ILE A 152 2.16 -16.04 -11.76
CA ILE A 152 2.08 -15.15 -12.92
C ILE A 152 3.46 -15.00 -13.54
#